data_24e4837776c11a012d3db3083979f291
#
_entry.id   24e4837776c11a012d3db3083979f291
#
_cell.length_a   1.000
_cell.length_b   1.000
_cell.length_c   1.000
_cell.angle_alpha   90.00
_cell.angle_beta   90.00
_cell.angle_gamma   90.00
#
_symmetry.space_group_name_H-M   'P 1'
#
loop_
_entity.id
_entity.type
_entity.pdbx_description
1 polymer ?
#
loop_
_entity_poly.entity_id
_entity_poly.type
_entity_poly.pdbx_seq_one_letter_code
_entity_poly.pdbx_strand_id
1 'polypeptide(L)'
;MNNQIKVRRYRSEDLENIVKLFYNTVHTVNAKDYNKDQLDVWAPADLLHDCTTWKIKLEKSQPFVVLINDKIVGFSEFESNGHIDCFYVHHEFQGMGVGSALIQAIFEEAQIKSISCIYSEVSITAKPFFEAQGFATIEQQNVIVRGIEFINFKMEKIFI
;
A
#
# COMPACT_ATOMS: atom_id res chain seq x y z
N MET A 1 24.77 -0.93 -12.68
CA MET A 1 23.45 -0.81 -13.34
C MET A 1 22.60 0.17 -12.57
N ASN A 2 22.10 1.18 -13.26
CA ASN A 2 21.17 2.12 -12.65
C ASN A 2 19.79 1.48 -12.55
N ASN A 3 19.43 1.02 -11.33
CA ASN A 3 18.06 0.63 -11.03
C ASN A 3 17.21 1.89 -10.89
N GLN A 4 16.86 2.50 -12.02
CA GLN A 4 16.08 3.72 -12.02
C GLN A 4 14.66 3.44 -11.59
N ILE A 5 14.22 4.11 -10.51
CA ILE A 5 12.85 4.05 -10.02
C ILE A 5 11.99 5.00 -10.85
N LYS A 6 10.90 4.50 -11.40
CA LYS A 6 9.90 5.31 -12.11
C LYS A 6 8.57 5.20 -11.41
N VAL A 7 7.84 6.30 -11.34
CA VAL A 7 6.48 6.35 -10.81
C VAL A 7 5.54 6.81 -11.92
N ARG A 8 4.43 6.10 -12.08
CA ARG A 8 3.36 6.47 -13.01
C ARG A 8 2.01 6.06 -12.46
N ARG A 9 0.95 6.46 -13.13
CA ARG A 9 -0.40 6.02 -12.80
C ARG A 9 -0.68 4.62 -13.35
N TYR A 10 -1.66 3.99 -12.74
CA TYR A 10 -2.18 2.67 -13.11
C TYR A 10 -2.60 2.59 -14.58
N ARG A 11 -2.38 1.43 -15.16
CA ARG A 11 -2.89 1.03 -16.49
C ARG A 11 -3.60 -0.30 -16.36
N SER A 12 -4.59 -0.56 -17.22
CA SER A 12 -5.38 -1.80 -17.13
C SER A 12 -4.54 -3.08 -17.20
N GLU A 13 -3.43 -3.07 -17.96
CA GLU A 13 -2.52 -4.21 -18.04
C GLU A 13 -1.73 -4.47 -16.77
N ASP A 14 -1.74 -3.57 -15.79
CA ASP A 14 -1.04 -3.73 -14.51
C ASP A 14 -1.79 -4.63 -13.52
N LEU A 15 -3.07 -4.89 -13.75
CA LEU A 15 -3.96 -5.52 -12.77
C LEU A 15 -3.40 -6.81 -12.17
N GLU A 16 -3.03 -7.77 -13.00
CA GLU A 16 -2.57 -9.07 -12.51
C GLU A 16 -1.27 -8.96 -11.71
N ASN A 17 -0.34 -8.11 -12.16
CA ASN A 17 0.93 -7.90 -11.48
C ASN A 17 0.74 -7.20 -10.13
N ILE A 18 -0.18 -6.26 -10.03
CA ILE A 18 -0.51 -5.59 -8.77
C ILE A 18 -1.14 -6.57 -7.78
N VAL A 19 -2.09 -7.40 -8.22
CA VAL A 19 -2.73 -8.39 -7.36
C VAL A 19 -1.71 -9.41 -6.85
N LYS A 20 -0.83 -9.90 -7.71
CA LYS A 20 0.27 -10.81 -7.31
C LYS A 20 1.21 -10.15 -6.32
N LEU A 21 1.58 -8.90 -6.55
CA LEU A 21 2.42 -8.14 -5.63
C LEU A 21 1.76 -8.03 -4.25
N PHE A 22 0.50 -7.64 -4.21
CA PHE A 22 -0.27 -7.54 -2.98
C PHE A 22 -0.28 -8.88 -2.24
N TYR A 23 -0.68 -9.94 -2.91
CA TYR A 23 -0.75 -11.27 -2.33
C TYR A 23 0.60 -11.72 -1.77
N ASN A 24 1.65 -11.63 -2.57
CA ASN A 24 2.99 -12.08 -2.17
C ASN A 24 3.58 -11.23 -1.04
N THR A 25 3.33 -9.92 -1.06
CA THR A 25 3.81 -9.04 0.01
C THR A 25 3.13 -9.35 1.34
N VAL A 26 1.81 -9.53 1.35
CA VAL A 26 1.07 -9.89 2.56
C VAL A 26 1.60 -11.21 3.12
N HIS A 27 1.71 -12.25 2.29
CA HIS A 27 2.10 -13.60 2.73
C HIS A 27 3.59 -13.76 3.02
N THR A 28 4.43 -12.80 2.65
CA THR A 28 5.88 -12.86 2.87
C THR A 28 6.35 -11.83 3.89
N VAL A 29 6.04 -10.55 3.68
CA VAL A 29 6.53 -9.45 4.53
C VAL A 29 5.69 -9.29 5.79
N ASN A 30 4.37 -9.27 5.64
CA ASN A 30 3.46 -9.12 6.78
C ASN A 30 3.39 -10.38 7.64
N ALA A 31 3.84 -11.52 7.13
CA ALA A 31 3.84 -12.81 7.83
C ALA A 31 4.68 -12.79 9.11
N LYS A 32 5.63 -11.87 9.27
CA LYS A 32 6.40 -11.75 10.50
C LYS A 32 5.58 -11.19 11.67
N ASP A 33 4.49 -10.48 11.39
CA ASP A 33 3.68 -9.78 12.40
C ASP A 33 2.24 -10.28 12.50
N TYR A 34 1.81 -11.15 11.59
CA TYR A 34 0.45 -11.68 11.52
C TYR A 34 0.46 -13.19 11.31
N ASN A 35 -0.53 -13.89 11.87
CA ASN A 35 -0.63 -15.34 11.73
C ASN A 35 -1.26 -15.75 10.39
N LYS A 36 -1.24 -17.06 10.11
CA LYS A 36 -1.74 -17.60 8.84
C LYS A 36 -3.21 -17.28 8.60
N ASP A 37 -4.06 -17.38 9.61
CA ASP A 37 -5.49 -17.10 9.48
C ASP A 37 -5.74 -15.64 9.11
N GLN A 38 -4.97 -14.72 9.71
CA GLN A 38 -5.02 -13.30 9.39
C GLN A 38 -4.57 -13.04 7.95
N LEU A 39 -3.47 -13.65 7.52
CA LEU A 39 -2.95 -13.48 6.18
C LEU A 39 -3.92 -14.01 5.11
N ASP A 40 -4.54 -15.16 5.37
CA ASP A 40 -5.47 -15.79 4.42
C ASP A 40 -6.77 -14.98 4.27
N VAL A 41 -7.20 -14.27 5.32
CA VAL A 41 -8.34 -13.35 5.25
C VAL A 41 -7.98 -12.05 4.55
N TRP A 42 -6.78 -11.53 4.83
CA TRP A 42 -6.29 -10.28 4.25
C TRP A 42 -6.05 -10.40 2.75
N ALA A 43 -5.38 -11.46 2.33
CA ALA A 43 -5.08 -11.73 0.94
C ALA A 43 -5.41 -13.20 0.61
N PRO A 44 -6.68 -13.51 0.34
CA PRO A 44 -7.09 -14.88 0.05
C PRO A 44 -6.56 -15.38 -1.31
N ALA A 45 -6.29 -16.68 -1.40
CA ALA A 45 -5.67 -17.29 -2.57
C ALA A 45 -6.52 -17.18 -3.84
N ASP A 46 -7.84 -17.07 -3.72
CA ASP A 46 -8.74 -16.90 -4.87
C ASP A 46 -8.53 -15.56 -5.61
N LEU A 47 -7.89 -14.58 -4.99
CA LEU A 47 -7.48 -13.34 -5.68
C LEU A 47 -6.57 -13.62 -6.88
N LEU A 48 -5.77 -14.68 -6.81
CA LEU A 48 -4.85 -15.05 -7.90
C LEU A 48 -5.59 -15.64 -9.11
N HIS A 49 -6.86 -16.02 -8.95
CA HIS A 49 -7.68 -16.64 -9.99
C HIS A 49 -8.82 -15.72 -10.46
N ASP A 50 -9.26 -14.79 -9.62
CA ASP A 50 -10.32 -13.85 -9.94
C ASP A 50 -9.99 -12.45 -9.40
N CYS A 51 -9.60 -11.57 -10.31
CA CYS A 51 -9.23 -10.19 -10.02
C CYS A 51 -10.38 -9.20 -10.25
N THR A 52 -11.62 -9.66 -10.45
CA THR A 52 -12.74 -8.79 -10.85
C THR A 52 -12.97 -7.63 -9.89
N THR A 53 -12.99 -7.91 -8.59
CA THR A 53 -13.19 -6.88 -7.55
C THR A 53 -12.03 -5.87 -7.55
N TRP A 54 -10.81 -6.36 -7.69
CA TRP A 54 -9.63 -5.51 -7.76
C TRP A 54 -9.60 -4.66 -9.02
N LYS A 55 -10.06 -5.21 -10.15
CA LYS A 55 -10.16 -4.44 -11.40
C LYS A 55 -11.03 -3.20 -11.22
N ILE A 56 -12.21 -3.36 -10.65
CA ILE A 56 -13.14 -2.26 -10.39
C ILE A 56 -12.50 -1.23 -9.44
N LYS A 57 -11.88 -1.72 -8.37
CA LYS A 57 -11.21 -0.89 -7.36
C LYS A 57 -10.09 -0.05 -7.96
N LEU A 58 -9.19 -0.68 -8.73
CA LEU A 58 -8.02 0.00 -9.29
C LEU A 58 -8.39 0.96 -10.43
N GLU A 59 -9.36 0.62 -11.25
CA GLU A 59 -9.86 1.53 -12.30
C GLU A 59 -10.46 2.80 -11.70
N LYS A 60 -11.12 2.68 -10.55
CA LYS A 60 -11.69 3.83 -9.85
C LYS A 60 -10.63 4.69 -9.17
N SER A 61 -9.71 4.07 -8.44
CA SER A 61 -8.72 4.79 -7.62
C SER A 61 -7.53 5.30 -8.41
N GLN A 62 -7.20 4.70 -9.55
CA GLN A 62 -6.04 5.06 -10.38
C GLN A 62 -4.75 5.19 -9.55
N PRO A 63 -4.27 4.09 -8.94
CA PRO A 63 -3.15 4.17 -8.01
C PRO A 63 -1.85 4.63 -8.66
N PHE A 64 -0.93 5.10 -7.83
CA PHE A 64 0.47 5.24 -8.21
C PHE A 64 1.09 3.85 -8.31
N VAL A 65 1.91 3.66 -9.33
CA VAL A 65 2.64 2.42 -9.59
C VAL A 65 4.12 2.74 -9.72
N VAL A 66 4.95 1.98 -9.01
CA VAL A 66 6.41 2.14 -9.07
C VAL A 66 7.01 0.99 -9.86
N LEU A 67 7.92 1.33 -10.77
CA LEU A 67 8.62 0.37 -11.62
C LEU A 67 10.14 0.49 -11.44
N ILE A 68 10.81 -0.66 -11.47
CA ILE A 68 12.26 -0.78 -11.61
C ILE A 68 12.50 -1.72 -12.79
N ASN A 69 13.22 -1.26 -13.82
CA ASN A 69 13.48 -2.05 -15.04
C ASN A 69 12.19 -2.64 -15.63
N ASP A 70 11.14 -1.80 -15.75
CA ASP A 70 9.82 -2.15 -16.28
C ASP A 70 9.05 -3.20 -15.47
N LYS A 71 9.55 -3.60 -14.30
CA LYS A 71 8.84 -4.48 -13.37
C LYS A 71 8.10 -3.65 -12.33
N ILE A 72 6.82 -3.97 -12.10
CA ILE A 72 6.04 -3.34 -11.04
C ILE A 72 6.55 -3.82 -9.68
N VAL A 73 7.01 -2.90 -8.86
CA VAL A 73 7.62 -3.18 -7.55
C VAL A 73 6.90 -2.51 -6.38
N GLY A 74 5.91 -1.69 -6.65
CA GLY A 74 5.10 -1.07 -5.61
C GLY A 74 3.86 -0.39 -6.17
N PHE A 75 2.86 -0.19 -5.31
CA PHE A 75 1.67 0.59 -5.67
C PHE A 75 1.03 1.18 -4.41
N SER A 76 0.29 2.25 -4.61
CA SER A 76 -0.49 2.86 -3.53
C SER A 76 -1.72 3.57 -4.08
N GLU A 77 -2.84 3.42 -3.37
CA GLU A 77 -4.07 4.13 -3.65
C GLU A 77 -4.18 5.33 -2.71
N PHE A 78 -4.32 6.52 -3.29
CA PHE A 78 -4.48 7.76 -2.54
C PHE A 78 -5.77 8.45 -2.93
N GLU A 79 -6.64 8.65 -1.95
CA GLU A 79 -7.97 9.22 -2.14
C GLU A 79 -7.97 10.73 -1.93
N SER A 80 -8.94 11.40 -2.57
CA SER A 80 -9.03 12.89 -2.55
C SER A 80 -9.33 13.47 -1.16
N ASN A 81 -9.79 12.65 -0.22
CA ASN A 81 -10.01 13.05 1.17
C ASN A 81 -8.74 12.96 2.04
N GLY A 82 -7.60 12.55 1.47
CA GLY A 82 -6.34 12.39 2.19
C GLY A 82 -6.06 10.98 2.68
N HIS A 83 -6.94 10.01 2.41
CA HIS A 83 -6.78 8.63 2.84
C HIS A 83 -5.86 7.84 1.91
N ILE A 84 -4.88 7.14 2.49
CA ILE A 84 -4.09 6.12 1.79
C ILE A 84 -4.76 4.78 2.07
N ASP A 85 -5.34 4.16 1.03
CA ASP A 85 -6.05 2.89 1.19
C ASP A 85 -5.09 1.70 1.12
N CYS A 86 -4.33 1.57 0.03
CA CYS A 86 -3.31 0.54 -0.11
C CYS A 86 -1.92 1.17 -0.23
N PHE A 87 -0.92 0.50 0.32
CA PHE A 87 0.48 0.91 0.21
C PHE A 87 1.35 -0.34 0.35
N TYR A 88 1.83 -0.86 -0.79
CA TYR A 88 2.57 -2.12 -0.81
C TYR A 88 3.82 -2.03 -1.65
N VAL A 89 4.92 -2.61 -1.12
CA VAL A 89 6.21 -2.75 -1.82
C VAL A 89 6.48 -4.23 -2.01
N HIS A 90 6.89 -4.61 -3.21
CA HIS A 90 7.21 -5.98 -3.57
C HIS A 90 8.21 -6.58 -2.57
N HIS A 91 7.98 -7.83 -2.17
CA HIS A 91 8.75 -8.50 -1.12
C HIS A 91 10.25 -8.63 -1.43
N GLU A 92 10.63 -8.67 -2.71
CA GLU A 92 12.04 -8.74 -3.12
C GLU A 92 12.68 -7.35 -3.30
N PHE A 93 11.92 -6.27 -3.15
CA PHE A 93 12.38 -4.89 -3.36
C PHE A 93 12.25 -4.01 -2.12
N GLN A 94 12.17 -4.62 -0.95
CA GLN A 94 12.16 -3.90 0.31
C GLN A 94 13.52 -3.19 0.54
N GLY A 95 13.50 -2.02 1.16
CA GLY A 95 14.73 -1.29 1.49
C GLY A 95 15.44 -0.66 0.29
N MET A 96 14.81 -0.56 -0.87
CA MET A 96 15.41 -0.03 -2.11
C MET A 96 14.86 1.34 -2.53
N GLY A 97 14.13 2.03 -1.64
CA GLY A 97 13.58 3.35 -1.93
C GLY A 97 12.22 3.35 -2.63
N VAL A 98 11.61 2.20 -2.83
CA VAL A 98 10.29 2.09 -3.49
C VAL A 98 9.21 2.75 -2.65
N GLY A 99 9.17 2.46 -1.34
CA GLY A 99 8.22 3.09 -0.42
C GLY A 99 8.39 4.60 -0.36
N SER A 100 9.63 5.08 -0.35
CA SER A 100 9.93 6.52 -0.38
C SER A 100 9.43 7.18 -1.66
N ALA A 101 9.55 6.49 -2.81
CA ALA A 101 9.04 7.01 -4.08
C ALA A 101 7.51 7.11 -4.07
N LEU A 102 6.82 6.12 -3.51
CA LEU A 102 5.36 6.15 -3.36
C LEU A 102 4.90 7.29 -2.47
N ILE A 103 5.51 7.43 -1.30
CA ILE A 103 5.08 8.45 -0.34
C ILE A 103 5.37 9.85 -0.89
N GLN A 104 6.47 10.03 -1.61
CA GLN A 104 6.79 11.30 -2.25
C GLN A 104 5.74 11.68 -3.30
N ALA A 105 5.30 10.72 -4.13
CA ALA A 105 4.23 10.96 -5.10
C ALA A 105 2.92 11.36 -4.42
N ILE A 106 2.59 10.72 -3.29
CA ILE A 106 1.41 11.06 -2.48
C ILE A 106 1.53 12.49 -1.92
N PHE A 107 2.69 12.85 -1.38
CA PHE A 107 2.90 14.19 -0.83
C PHE A 107 2.79 15.27 -1.90
N GLU A 108 3.34 15.03 -3.08
CA GLU A 108 3.24 15.96 -4.21
C GLU A 108 1.79 16.15 -4.66
N GLU A 109 1.03 15.08 -4.76
CA GLU A 109 -0.39 15.17 -5.11
C GLU A 109 -1.20 15.89 -4.04
N ALA A 110 -0.93 15.60 -2.77
CA ALA A 110 -1.58 16.28 -1.65
C ALA A 110 -1.33 17.79 -1.71
N GLN A 111 -0.10 18.20 -2.02
CA GLN A 111 0.26 19.61 -2.18
C GLN A 111 -0.51 20.25 -3.34
N ILE A 112 -0.56 19.59 -4.50
CA ILE A 112 -1.29 20.08 -5.68
C ILE A 112 -2.77 20.24 -5.37
N LYS A 113 -3.35 19.31 -4.63
CA LYS A 113 -4.80 19.30 -4.30
C LYS A 113 -5.13 20.06 -3.00
N SER A 114 -4.14 20.68 -2.37
CA SER A 114 -4.31 21.39 -1.09
C SER A 114 -4.89 20.50 0.02
N ILE A 115 -4.47 19.24 0.05
CA ILE A 115 -4.83 18.28 1.11
C ILE A 115 -3.86 18.49 2.27
N SER A 116 -4.38 18.89 3.43
CA SER A 116 -3.55 19.24 4.61
C SER A 116 -3.36 18.09 5.58
N CYS A 117 -4.16 17.03 5.49
CA CYS A 117 -4.04 15.85 6.36
C CYS A 117 -4.06 14.58 5.52
N ILE A 118 -3.01 13.78 5.65
CA ILE A 118 -2.90 12.47 5.04
C ILE A 118 -2.99 11.43 6.16
N TYR A 119 -3.82 10.42 6.00
CA TYR A 119 -4.02 9.40 7.01
C TYR A 119 -4.18 8.01 6.40
N SER A 120 -3.91 6.99 7.21
CA SER A 120 -4.03 5.59 6.79
C SER A 120 -4.22 4.68 8.00
N GLU A 121 -4.81 3.54 7.78
CA GLU A 121 -4.81 2.40 8.70
C GLU A 121 -3.57 1.56 8.37
N VAL A 122 -2.56 1.66 9.24
CA VAL A 122 -1.22 1.15 8.98
C VAL A 122 -1.00 -0.16 9.72
N SER A 123 -0.48 -1.17 9.01
CA SER A 123 -0.16 -2.47 9.62
C SER A 123 0.97 -2.36 10.65
N ILE A 124 1.07 -3.35 11.53
CA ILE A 124 2.20 -3.48 12.45
C ILE A 124 3.52 -3.43 11.67
N THR A 125 3.57 -4.13 10.54
CA THR A 125 4.76 -4.24 9.69
C THR A 125 5.18 -2.89 9.08
N ALA A 126 4.21 -2.09 8.63
CA ALA A 126 4.47 -0.83 7.95
C ALA A 126 4.65 0.37 8.90
N LYS A 127 4.25 0.22 10.16
CA LYS A 127 4.29 1.33 11.14
C LYS A 127 5.65 2.03 11.22
N PRO A 128 6.79 1.32 11.33
CA PRO A 128 8.10 1.99 11.40
C PRO A 128 8.39 2.85 10.16
N PHE A 129 7.99 2.39 8.97
CA PHE A 129 8.17 3.16 7.75
C PHE A 129 7.38 4.47 7.80
N PHE A 130 6.10 4.40 8.18
CA PHE A 130 5.25 5.59 8.25
C PHE A 130 5.74 6.58 9.32
N GLU A 131 6.22 6.07 10.46
CA GLU A 131 6.84 6.92 11.48
C GLU A 131 8.06 7.67 10.92
N ALA A 132 8.91 6.98 10.17
CA ALA A 132 10.09 7.57 9.54
C ALA A 132 9.71 8.63 8.50
N GLN A 133 8.51 8.55 7.91
CA GLN A 133 8.00 9.54 6.97
C GLN A 133 7.28 10.72 7.66
N GLY A 134 7.27 10.75 8.98
CA GLY A 134 6.70 11.84 9.75
C GLY A 134 5.24 11.66 10.14
N PHE A 135 4.67 10.47 9.98
CA PHE A 135 3.32 10.16 10.45
C PHE A 135 3.34 9.90 11.95
N ALA A 136 2.31 10.39 12.64
CA ALA A 136 2.09 10.13 14.06
C ALA A 136 0.98 9.10 14.24
N THR A 137 1.15 8.20 15.20
CA THR A 137 0.10 7.25 15.59
C THR A 137 -0.96 7.98 16.40
N ILE A 138 -2.21 7.92 15.93
CA ILE A 138 -3.36 8.50 16.62
C ILE A 138 -3.99 7.45 17.54
N GLU A 139 -4.12 6.22 17.06
CA GLU A 139 -4.84 5.16 17.77
C GLU A 139 -4.38 3.79 17.31
N GLN A 140 -4.21 2.86 18.25
CA GLN A 140 -4.14 1.44 17.93
C GLN A 140 -5.55 0.92 17.79
N GLN A 141 -5.83 0.16 16.73
CA GLN A 141 -7.16 -0.35 16.44
C GLN A 141 -7.17 -1.89 16.45
N ASN A 142 -8.26 -2.44 16.97
CA ASN A 142 -8.59 -3.85 16.81
C ASN A 142 -9.74 -3.92 15.82
N VAL A 143 -9.46 -4.41 14.60
CA VAL A 143 -10.46 -4.52 13.54
C VAL A 143 -10.79 -5.97 13.29
N ILE A 144 -12.06 -6.26 12.98
CA ILE A 144 -12.52 -7.62 12.70
C ILE A 144 -12.87 -7.69 11.23
N VAL A 145 -12.22 -8.62 10.50
CA VAL A 145 -12.52 -8.90 9.09
C VAL A 145 -12.87 -10.37 8.99
N ARG A 146 -14.10 -10.65 8.54
CA ARG A 146 -14.62 -12.04 8.40
C ARG A 146 -14.41 -12.87 9.66
N GLY A 147 -14.66 -12.27 10.85
CA GLY A 147 -14.53 -12.93 12.14
C GLY A 147 -13.11 -13.06 12.69
N ILE A 148 -12.09 -12.58 11.98
CA ILE A 148 -10.69 -12.60 12.40
C ILE A 148 -10.29 -11.21 12.87
N GLU A 149 -9.67 -11.13 14.04
CA GLU A 149 -9.20 -9.88 14.64
C GLU A 149 -7.81 -9.51 14.13
N PHE A 150 -7.63 -8.22 13.80
CA PHE A 150 -6.35 -7.64 13.38
C PHE A 150 -6.02 -6.43 14.23
N ILE A 151 -4.74 -6.25 14.52
CA ILE A 151 -4.23 -4.99 15.06
C ILE A 151 -3.66 -4.18 13.91
N ASN A 152 -4.08 -2.91 13.81
CA ASN A 152 -3.45 -1.91 12.98
C ASN A 152 -3.43 -0.56 13.70
N PHE A 153 -2.87 0.44 13.07
CA PHE A 153 -2.69 1.77 13.68
C PHE A 153 -3.25 2.83 12.76
N LYS A 154 -4.12 3.67 13.30
CA LYS A 154 -4.51 4.89 12.61
C LYS A 154 -3.35 5.88 12.74
N MET A 155 -2.80 6.28 11.61
CA MET A 155 -1.68 7.22 11.56
C MET A 155 -2.01 8.40 10.64
N GLU A 156 -1.46 9.56 10.97
CA GLU A 156 -1.69 10.75 10.15
C GLU A 156 -0.45 11.63 10.07
N LYS A 157 -0.39 12.42 9.00
CA LYS A 157 0.58 13.49 8.84
C LYS A 157 -0.16 14.76 8.43
N ILE A 158 0.06 15.83 9.19
CA ILE A 158 -0.55 17.14 8.95
C ILE A 158 0.48 18.06 8.32
N PHE A 159 0.09 18.73 7.23
CA PHE A 159 0.89 19.75 6.56
C PHE A 159 0.31 21.13 6.92
N ILE A 160 1.20 22.01 7.35
CA ILE A 160 0.83 23.36 7.72
C ILE A 160 1.13 24.33 6.57
#